data_bd3899cfcbdfd0828f8fd55a4ce4f735
#
_entry.id   bd3899cfcbdfd0828f8fd55a4ce4f735
#
_cell.length_a   1.000
_cell.length_b   1.000
_cell.length_c   1.000
_cell.angle_alpha   90.00
_cell.angle_beta   90.00
_cell.angle_gamma   90.00
#
_symmetry.space_group_name_H-M   'P 1'
#
loop_
_entity.id
_entity.type
_entity.pdbx_description
1 polymer ?
#
loop_
_entity_poly.entity_id
_entity_poly.type
_entity_poly.pdbx_seq_one_letter_code
_entity_poly.pdbx_strand_id
1 'polypeptide(L)'
;MFKRLVQLFLLFFLVAAGVLAWFAWYVSTPLLIPVGGEEPSSYPVAGSLVMEPVEAVSSDGTAIEGYLVRPGRPEALSPRQSRVRDTLKLRGKMPHLEAKPELVVIAASWNEGVESSLPLAEGLAGAGYTSLIWNPRGKNNTRQFCTYGLREYADVTALLDAVSRKQGGLPPVAAVG
;
A
#
# COMPACT_ATOMS: atom_id res chain seq x y z
N MET A 1 39.24 2.72 -47.48
CA MET A 1 38.44 1.59 -47.02
C MET A 1 38.35 1.48 -45.49
N PHE A 2 39.45 1.53 -44.76
CA PHE A 2 39.53 1.40 -43.31
C PHE A 2 38.67 2.46 -42.52
N LYS A 3 38.74 3.75 -42.89
CA LYS A 3 37.93 4.80 -42.22
C LYS A 3 36.42 4.55 -42.29
N ARG A 4 35.91 4.06 -43.42
CA ARG A 4 34.48 3.74 -43.55
C ARG A 4 34.05 2.54 -42.68
N LEU A 5 34.93 1.56 -42.54
CA LEU A 5 34.71 0.40 -41.68
C LEU A 5 34.65 0.81 -40.20
N VAL A 6 35.54 1.68 -39.77
CA VAL A 6 35.54 2.25 -38.41
C VAL A 6 34.29 3.06 -38.16
N GLN A 7 33.84 3.89 -39.12
CA GLN A 7 32.61 4.66 -39.00
C GLN A 7 31.36 3.77 -38.88
N LEU A 8 31.29 2.70 -39.70
CA LEU A 8 30.18 1.74 -39.60
C LEU A 8 30.16 1.01 -38.26
N PHE A 9 31.35 0.66 -37.76
CA PHE A 9 31.47 0.01 -36.45
C PHE A 9 31.05 0.94 -35.30
N LEU A 10 31.46 2.19 -35.34
CA LEU A 10 31.03 3.21 -34.36
C LEU A 10 29.52 3.46 -34.41
N LEU A 11 28.96 3.54 -35.62
CA LEU A 11 27.50 3.72 -35.78
C LEU A 11 26.72 2.52 -35.23
N PHE A 12 27.22 1.30 -35.51
CA PHE A 12 26.61 0.09 -34.96
C PHE A 12 26.61 0.09 -33.44
N PHE A 13 27.73 0.45 -32.80
CA PHE A 13 27.84 0.56 -31.35
C PHE A 13 26.92 1.61 -30.77
N LEU A 14 26.79 2.76 -31.41
CA LEU A 14 25.90 3.82 -31.00
C LEU A 14 24.42 3.40 -31.04
N VAL A 15 24.02 2.73 -32.11
CA VAL A 15 22.66 2.17 -32.25
C VAL A 15 22.42 1.08 -31.22
N ALA A 16 23.35 0.17 -31.03
CA ALA A 16 23.23 -0.89 -30.04
C ALA A 16 23.11 -0.33 -28.59
N ALA A 17 23.92 0.68 -28.25
CA ALA A 17 23.85 1.35 -26.97
C ALA A 17 22.52 2.09 -26.78
N GLY A 18 22.02 2.75 -27.83
CA GLY A 18 20.70 3.39 -27.80
C GLY A 18 19.55 2.41 -27.59
N VAL A 19 19.59 1.26 -28.26
CA VAL A 19 18.59 0.18 -28.08
C VAL A 19 18.64 -0.39 -26.67
N LEU A 20 19.83 -0.63 -26.14
CA LEU A 20 20.00 -1.13 -24.77
C LEU A 20 19.53 -0.13 -23.73
N ALA A 21 19.84 1.15 -23.91
CA ALA A 21 19.37 2.21 -23.03
C ALA A 21 17.85 2.33 -23.06
N TRP A 22 17.25 2.28 -24.25
CA TRP A 22 15.81 2.29 -24.42
C TRP A 22 15.16 1.06 -23.79
N PHE A 23 15.72 -0.12 -23.99
CA PHE A 23 15.22 -1.36 -23.40
C PHE A 23 15.32 -1.34 -21.87
N ALA A 24 16.47 -0.88 -21.34
CA ALA A 24 16.63 -0.72 -19.89
C ALA A 24 15.59 0.25 -19.31
N TRP A 25 15.37 1.39 -19.96
CA TRP A 25 14.33 2.33 -19.59
C TRP A 25 12.93 1.69 -19.63
N TYR A 26 12.59 1.02 -20.72
CA TYR A 26 11.30 0.38 -20.93
C TYR A 26 10.99 -0.68 -19.86
N VAL A 27 11.97 -1.50 -19.50
CA VAL A 27 11.82 -2.55 -18.47
C VAL A 27 11.82 -1.97 -17.07
N SER A 28 12.62 -0.95 -16.79
CA SER A 28 12.71 -0.37 -15.44
C SER A 28 11.54 0.55 -15.10
N THR A 29 10.92 1.19 -16.08
CA THR A 29 9.81 2.14 -15.84
C THR A 29 8.64 1.51 -15.09
N PRO A 30 8.11 0.34 -15.46
CA PRO A 30 7.03 -0.31 -14.70
C PRO A 30 7.45 -0.77 -13.30
N LEU A 31 8.76 -1.02 -13.11
CA LEU A 31 9.30 -1.40 -11.79
C LEU A 31 9.45 -0.20 -10.86
N LEU A 32 9.67 0.98 -11.40
CA LEU A 32 9.91 2.20 -10.63
C LEU A 32 8.65 3.07 -10.46
N ILE A 33 7.75 3.01 -11.43
CA ILE A 33 6.51 3.79 -11.42
C ILE A 33 5.34 2.80 -11.40
N PRO A 34 4.72 2.57 -10.25
CA PRO A 34 3.55 1.70 -10.15
C PRO A 34 2.42 2.23 -11.04
N VAL A 35 1.79 1.35 -11.79
CA VAL A 35 0.59 1.70 -12.58
C VAL A 35 -0.56 1.89 -11.60
N GLY A 36 -1.34 2.97 -11.77
CA GLY A 36 -2.43 3.35 -10.86
C GLY A 36 -3.39 2.20 -10.54
N GLY A 37 -3.79 2.10 -9.28
CA GLY A 37 -4.86 1.22 -8.82
C GLY A 37 -6.22 1.91 -8.89
N GLU A 38 -7.29 1.15 -8.80
CA GLU A 38 -8.64 1.70 -8.68
C GLU A 38 -8.81 2.37 -7.32
N GLU A 39 -9.66 3.41 -7.26
CA GLU A 39 -9.99 4.04 -5.99
C GLU A 39 -10.76 3.05 -5.09
N PRO A 40 -10.49 3.04 -3.77
CA PRO A 40 -11.18 2.15 -2.82
C PRO A 40 -12.69 2.31 -2.82
N SER A 41 -13.21 3.47 -3.24
CA SER A 41 -14.64 3.75 -3.36
C SER A 41 -15.35 2.87 -4.41
N SER A 42 -14.61 2.27 -5.34
CA SER A 42 -15.17 1.37 -6.35
C SER A 42 -15.38 -0.06 -5.82
N TYR A 43 -14.79 -0.40 -4.67
CA TYR A 43 -15.01 -1.70 -4.05
C TYR A 43 -16.28 -1.69 -3.20
N PRO A 44 -17.16 -2.68 -3.36
CA PRO A 44 -18.27 -2.86 -2.46
C PRO A 44 -17.72 -3.26 -1.09
N VAL A 45 -17.33 -2.26 -0.30
CA VAL A 45 -17.02 -2.49 1.10
C VAL A 45 -18.31 -2.92 1.75
N ALA A 46 -18.37 -4.17 2.19
CA ALA A 46 -19.53 -4.66 2.93
C ALA A 46 -19.82 -3.66 4.06
N GLY A 47 -21.08 -3.33 4.32
CA GLY A 47 -21.47 -2.35 5.35
C GLY A 47 -20.99 -2.66 6.79
N SER A 48 -20.19 -3.70 6.90
CA SER A 48 -19.46 -4.16 8.09
C SER A 48 -18.12 -3.45 8.33
N LEU A 49 -17.65 -2.64 7.38
CA LEU A 49 -16.40 -1.87 7.51
C LEU A 49 -16.68 -0.38 7.50
N VAL A 50 -15.91 0.34 8.29
CA VAL A 50 -15.81 1.80 8.23
C VAL A 50 -14.44 2.13 7.68
N MET A 51 -14.38 2.77 6.53
CA MET A 51 -13.16 3.30 5.94
C MET A 51 -13.10 4.80 6.17
N GLU A 52 -12.04 5.25 6.82
CA GLU A 52 -11.83 6.65 7.16
C GLU A 52 -10.53 7.13 6.51
N PRO A 53 -10.58 8.13 5.62
CA PRO A 53 -9.39 8.63 4.95
C PRO A 53 -8.43 9.26 5.95
N VAL A 54 -7.13 9.05 5.72
CA VAL A 54 -6.02 9.63 6.45
C VAL A 54 -5.08 10.26 5.44
N GLU A 55 -4.95 11.57 5.51
CA GLU A 55 -4.01 12.31 4.68
C GLU A 55 -2.78 12.70 5.49
N ALA A 56 -1.62 12.58 4.90
CA ALA A 56 -0.35 12.96 5.48
C ALA A 56 0.57 13.59 4.44
N VAL A 57 1.54 14.35 4.90
CA VAL A 57 2.61 14.87 4.04
C VAL A 57 3.91 14.28 4.55
N SER A 58 4.58 13.55 3.68
CA SER A 58 5.90 12.95 3.96
C SER A 58 6.95 14.02 4.16
N SER A 59 8.08 13.66 4.75
CA SER A 59 9.18 14.59 5.04
C SER A 59 9.79 15.27 3.81
N ASP A 60 9.58 14.73 2.61
CA ASP A 60 9.99 15.31 1.34
C ASP A 60 8.90 16.15 0.64
N GLY A 61 7.79 16.42 1.34
CA GLY A 61 6.66 17.17 0.81
C GLY A 61 5.66 16.36 -0.02
N THR A 62 5.84 15.04 -0.14
CA THR A 62 4.90 14.18 -0.87
C THR A 62 3.61 14.02 -0.09
N ALA A 63 2.48 14.31 -0.73
CA ALA A 63 1.17 13.99 -0.17
C ALA A 63 0.93 12.47 -0.26
N ILE A 64 0.59 11.87 0.87
CA ILE A 64 0.30 10.45 1.01
C ILE A 64 -1.13 10.29 1.50
N GLU A 65 -1.85 9.39 0.87
CA GLU A 65 -3.22 9.05 1.22
C GLU A 65 -3.28 7.60 1.71
N GLY A 66 -3.92 7.41 2.84
CA GLY A 66 -4.19 6.11 3.42
C GLY A 66 -5.62 6.04 3.96
N TYR A 67 -5.97 4.87 4.48
CA TYR A 67 -7.29 4.63 5.04
C TYR A 67 -7.17 3.84 6.34
N LEU A 68 -7.86 4.32 7.38
CA LEU A 68 -8.14 3.52 8.56
C LEU A 68 -9.35 2.66 8.28
N VAL A 69 -9.16 1.36 8.28
CA VAL A 69 -10.23 0.38 8.14
C VAL A 69 -10.56 -0.16 9.53
N ARG A 70 -11.78 0.09 9.97
CA ARG A 70 -12.26 -0.28 11.31
C ARG A 70 -13.41 -1.28 11.22
N PRO A 71 -13.60 -2.09 12.27
CA PRO A 71 -14.83 -2.86 12.41
C PRO A 71 -16.03 -1.93 12.34
N GLY A 72 -16.98 -2.27 11.50
CA GLY A 72 -18.31 -1.63 11.50
C GLY A 72 -19.20 -2.21 12.60
N ARG A 73 -20.52 -2.18 12.38
CA ARG A 73 -21.48 -2.75 13.32
C ARG A 73 -21.33 -4.26 13.38
N PRO A 74 -21.31 -4.86 14.59
CA PRO A 74 -21.17 -6.32 14.75
C PRO A 74 -22.24 -7.14 13.99
N GLU A 75 -23.44 -6.58 13.84
CA GLU A 75 -24.55 -7.25 13.15
C GLU A 75 -24.37 -7.31 11.63
N ALA A 76 -23.46 -6.49 11.08
CA ALA A 76 -23.24 -6.36 9.65
C ALA A 76 -21.99 -7.10 9.16
N LEU A 77 -21.49 -8.06 9.92
CA LEU A 77 -20.31 -8.84 9.51
C LEU A 77 -20.58 -9.58 8.20
N SER A 78 -19.63 -9.47 7.28
CA SER A 78 -19.64 -10.29 6.07
C SER A 78 -19.52 -11.78 6.40
N PRO A 79 -19.93 -12.68 5.49
CA PRO A 79 -19.75 -14.13 5.69
C PRO A 79 -18.29 -14.53 5.92
N ARG A 80 -17.34 -13.77 5.35
CA ARG A 80 -15.90 -13.99 5.54
C ARG A 80 -15.45 -13.57 6.93
N GLN A 81 -15.86 -12.39 7.39
CA GLN A 81 -15.56 -11.90 8.74
C GLN A 81 -16.13 -12.79 9.82
N SER A 82 -17.37 -13.26 9.63
CA SER A 82 -18.01 -14.23 10.55
C SER A 82 -17.19 -15.50 10.67
N ARG A 83 -16.74 -16.08 9.56
CA ARG A 83 -15.89 -17.29 9.55
C ARG A 83 -14.56 -17.05 10.27
N VAL A 84 -13.90 -15.90 10.02
CA VAL A 84 -12.65 -15.56 10.72
C VAL A 84 -12.89 -15.48 12.21
N ARG A 85 -13.90 -14.75 12.65
CA ARG A 85 -14.26 -14.60 14.06
C ARG A 85 -14.55 -15.94 14.72
N ASP A 86 -15.36 -16.78 14.07
CA ASP A 86 -15.72 -18.08 14.62
C ASP A 86 -14.51 -19.04 14.73
N THR A 87 -13.61 -18.98 13.75
CA THR A 87 -12.35 -19.73 13.80
C THR A 87 -11.46 -19.26 14.97
N LEU A 88 -11.36 -17.96 15.19
CA LEU A 88 -10.58 -17.40 16.30
C LEU A 88 -11.18 -17.78 17.66
N LYS A 89 -12.51 -17.75 17.78
CA LYS A 89 -13.23 -18.23 18.97
C LYS A 89 -12.91 -19.69 19.26
N LEU A 90 -13.04 -20.56 18.26
CA LEU A 90 -12.76 -22.00 18.40
C LEU A 90 -11.31 -22.27 18.83
N ARG A 91 -10.37 -21.43 18.43
CA ARG A 91 -8.94 -21.54 18.79
C ARG A 91 -8.61 -20.84 20.12
N GLY A 92 -9.56 -20.24 20.80
CA GLY A 92 -9.33 -19.47 22.02
C GLY A 92 -8.45 -18.23 21.80
N LYS A 93 -8.40 -17.73 20.56
CA LYS A 93 -7.54 -16.61 20.14
C LYS A 93 -8.34 -15.35 19.80
N MET A 94 -9.52 -15.19 20.35
CA MET A 94 -10.26 -13.95 20.19
C MET A 94 -9.50 -12.81 20.89
N PRO A 95 -9.26 -11.69 20.22
CA PRO A 95 -8.77 -10.50 20.89
C PRO A 95 -9.76 -10.08 21.98
N HIS A 96 -9.25 -9.58 23.09
CA HIS A 96 -10.11 -8.98 24.11
C HIS A 96 -10.75 -7.73 23.50
N LEU A 97 -12.02 -7.80 23.18
CA LEU A 97 -12.77 -6.69 22.57
C LEU A 97 -12.85 -5.45 23.49
N GLU A 98 -12.55 -5.61 24.76
CA GLU A 98 -12.44 -4.54 25.74
C GLU A 98 -11.09 -3.81 25.69
N ALA A 99 -10.04 -4.44 25.15
CA ALA A 99 -8.78 -3.76 24.90
C ALA A 99 -8.94 -2.88 23.64
N LYS A 100 -8.37 -1.66 23.67
CA LYS A 100 -8.25 -0.85 22.44
C LYS A 100 -7.65 -1.73 21.34
N PRO A 101 -8.32 -1.90 20.21
CA PRO A 101 -7.78 -2.70 19.12
C PRO A 101 -6.42 -2.13 18.72
N GLU A 102 -5.43 -3.00 18.59
CA GLU A 102 -4.13 -2.64 18.08
C GLU A 102 -4.25 -2.19 16.62
N LEU A 103 -3.45 -1.23 16.24
CA LEU A 103 -3.36 -0.77 14.87
C LEU A 103 -2.47 -1.73 14.07
N VAL A 104 -2.99 -2.30 13.01
CA VAL A 104 -2.23 -3.14 12.09
C VAL A 104 -1.95 -2.37 10.81
N VAL A 105 -0.68 -2.08 10.57
CA VAL A 105 -0.23 -1.46 9.32
C VAL A 105 -0.06 -2.57 8.28
N ILE A 106 -0.75 -2.46 7.15
CA ILE A 106 -0.67 -3.42 6.07
C ILE A 106 0.06 -2.78 4.90
N ALA A 107 1.25 -3.29 4.58
CA ALA A 107 1.97 -2.86 3.39
C ALA A 107 1.30 -3.44 2.14
N ALA A 108 0.96 -2.58 1.18
CA ALA A 108 0.49 -3.03 -0.11
C ALA A 108 1.62 -3.75 -0.85
N SER A 109 1.28 -4.79 -1.60
CA SER A 109 2.20 -5.43 -2.53
C SER A 109 2.71 -4.45 -3.58
N TRP A 110 3.88 -4.75 -4.13
CA TRP A 110 4.43 -4.01 -5.26
C TRP A 110 3.41 -3.91 -6.41
N ASN A 111 3.28 -2.72 -6.96
CA ASN A 111 2.34 -2.40 -8.05
C ASN A 111 0.85 -2.60 -7.72
N GLU A 112 0.52 -2.88 -6.48
CA GLU A 112 -0.84 -2.98 -5.99
C GLU A 112 -1.19 -1.76 -5.13
N GLY A 113 -2.46 -1.40 -5.06
CA GLY A 113 -2.95 -0.31 -4.24
C GLY A 113 -3.64 -0.81 -2.99
N VAL A 114 -4.37 0.10 -2.39
CA VAL A 114 -5.21 -0.16 -1.20
C VAL A 114 -6.13 -1.37 -1.41
N GLU A 115 -6.58 -1.58 -2.64
CA GLU A 115 -7.49 -2.66 -3.04
C GLU A 115 -6.96 -4.05 -2.69
N SER A 116 -5.66 -4.30 -2.86
CA SER A 116 -5.07 -5.61 -2.54
C SER A 116 -5.04 -5.89 -1.04
N SER A 117 -4.97 -4.84 -0.23
CA SER A 117 -4.94 -4.93 1.23
C SER A 117 -6.34 -5.08 1.86
N LEU A 118 -7.40 -4.73 1.13
CA LEU A 118 -8.77 -4.76 1.64
C LEU A 118 -9.23 -6.13 2.15
N PRO A 119 -8.95 -7.27 1.45
CA PRO A 119 -9.37 -8.58 1.95
C PRO A 119 -8.73 -8.95 3.29
N LEU A 120 -7.48 -8.54 3.52
CA LEU A 120 -6.80 -8.75 4.79
C LEU A 120 -7.35 -7.80 5.86
N ALA A 121 -7.54 -6.52 5.53
CA ALA A 121 -8.14 -5.54 6.42
C ALA A 121 -9.57 -5.95 6.85
N GLU A 122 -10.36 -6.52 5.93
CA GLU A 122 -11.68 -7.07 6.24
C GLU A 122 -11.58 -8.24 7.24
N GLY A 123 -10.63 -9.15 7.02
CA GLY A 123 -10.39 -10.25 7.96
C GLY A 123 -10.00 -9.77 9.35
N LEU A 124 -9.10 -8.78 9.43
CA LEU A 124 -8.66 -8.18 10.69
C LEU A 124 -9.79 -7.41 11.37
N ALA A 125 -10.59 -6.65 10.64
CA ALA A 125 -11.77 -5.99 11.19
C ALA A 125 -12.79 -6.98 11.75
N GLY A 126 -12.98 -8.14 11.09
CA GLY A 126 -13.80 -9.24 11.64
C GLY A 126 -13.28 -9.81 12.95
N ALA A 127 -11.98 -9.69 13.21
CA ALA A 127 -11.33 -10.05 14.47
C ALA A 127 -11.31 -8.88 15.50
N GLY A 128 -11.79 -7.69 15.13
CA GLY A 128 -11.85 -6.52 16.02
C GLY A 128 -10.67 -5.57 15.91
N TYR A 129 -9.73 -5.80 14.96
CA TYR A 129 -8.58 -4.94 14.75
C TYR A 129 -8.89 -3.76 13.84
N THR A 130 -8.20 -2.64 14.07
CA THR A 130 -8.14 -1.53 13.13
C THR A 130 -6.93 -1.71 12.24
N SER A 131 -7.07 -1.49 10.94
CA SER A 131 -5.96 -1.55 9.99
C SER A 131 -5.70 -0.19 9.35
N LEU A 132 -4.43 0.13 9.10
CA LEU A 132 -4.00 1.24 8.26
C LEU A 132 -3.48 0.66 6.95
N ILE A 133 -4.13 1.04 5.85
CA ILE A 133 -3.75 0.70 4.49
C ILE A 133 -3.48 1.99 3.72
N TRP A 134 -2.56 1.99 2.77
CA TRP A 134 -2.25 3.20 1.99
C TRP A 134 -1.79 2.83 0.58
N ASN A 135 -1.88 3.82 -0.30
CA ASN A 135 -1.30 3.72 -1.63
C ASN A 135 0.20 4.06 -1.56
N PRO A 136 1.08 3.18 -2.05
CA PRO A 136 2.49 3.50 -2.15
C PRO A 136 2.73 4.68 -3.10
N ARG A 137 3.87 5.34 -2.95
CA ARG A 137 4.29 6.43 -3.83
C ARG A 137 4.16 6.05 -5.30
N GLY A 138 3.78 7.02 -6.12
CA GLY A 138 3.66 6.86 -7.56
C GLY A 138 2.30 6.34 -8.05
N LYS A 139 1.45 5.82 -7.17
CA LYS A 139 0.13 5.31 -7.56
C LYS A 139 -0.90 6.39 -7.88
N ASN A 140 -0.88 7.50 -7.17
CA ASN A 140 -1.90 8.56 -7.32
C ASN A 140 -1.47 9.66 -8.30
N ASN A 141 -1.00 9.33 -9.50
CA ASN A 141 -0.53 10.30 -10.52
C ASN A 141 0.62 11.22 -10.05
N THR A 142 1.24 10.95 -8.92
CA THR A 142 2.28 11.80 -8.35
C THR A 142 3.59 11.74 -9.12
N ARG A 143 3.73 10.89 -10.15
CA ARG A 143 4.96 10.61 -10.93
C ARG A 143 6.19 10.38 -10.04
N GLN A 144 5.99 9.95 -8.83
CA GLN A 144 7.07 9.70 -7.89
C GLN A 144 7.52 8.25 -7.99
N PHE A 145 8.83 8.06 -7.87
CA PHE A 145 9.41 6.74 -7.90
C PHE A 145 9.19 6.04 -6.56
N CYS A 146 8.78 4.79 -6.61
CA CYS A 146 8.91 3.91 -5.47
C CYS A 146 10.40 3.60 -5.23
N THR A 147 10.82 3.67 -3.99
CA THR A 147 12.22 3.51 -3.58
C THR A 147 12.47 2.25 -2.75
N TYR A 148 11.52 1.31 -2.76
CA TYR A 148 11.62 0.01 -2.08
C TYR A 148 11.98 0.12 -0.59
N GLY A 149 11.30 1.03 0.10
CA GLY A 149 11.46 1.23 1.53
C GLY A 149 12.34 2.40 1.94
N LEU A 150 13.19 2.95 1.05
CA LEU A 150 14.08 4.06 1.42
C LEU A 150 13.32 5.35 1.78
N ARG A 151 12.26 5.67 1.08
CA ARG A 151 11.41 6.84 1.35
C ARG A 151 10.06 6.45 1.93
N GLU A 152 9.58 5.26 1.60
CA GLU A 152 8.29 4.74 2.04
C GLU A 152 8.19 4.62 3.56
N TYR A 153 9.31 4.42 4.26
CA TYR A 153 9.31 4.45 5.72
C TYR A 153 8.87 5.82 6.28
N ALA A 154 9.26 6.92 5.61
CA ALA A 154 8.85 8.27 6.00
C ALA A 154 7.36 8.50 5.75
N ASP A 155 6.80 7.88 4.71
CA ASP A 155 5.38 7.92 4.40
C ASP A 155 4.55 7.23 5.49
N VAL A 156 4.97 6.03 5.87
CA VAL A 156 4.33 5.29 6.96
C VAL A 156 4.42 6.08 8.26
N THR A 157 5.58 6.67 8.55
CA THR A 157 5.75 7.51 9.75
C THR A 157 4.80 8.71 9.72
N ALA A 158 4.71 9.42 8.60
CA ALA A 158 3.80 10.55 8.46
C ALA A 158 2.32 10.16 8.62
N LEU A 159 1.93 8.99 8.08
CA LEU A 159 0.58 8.44 8.26
C LEU A 159 0.31 8.07 9.73
N LEU A 160 1.25 7.42 10.39
CA LEU A 160 1.14 7.08 11.82
C LEU A 160 1.03 8.32 12.70
N ASP A 161 1.79 9.38 12.39
CA ASP A 161 1.68 10.67 13.07
C ASP A 161 0.30 11.32 12.85
N ALA A 162 -0.24 11.23 11.64
CA ALA A 162 -1.59 11.71 11.33
C ALA A 162 -2.65 10.92 12.11
N VAL A 163 -2.53 9.60 12.18
CA VAL A 163 -3.39 8.73 12.98
C VAL A 163 -3.30 9.09 14.46
N SER A 164 -2.06 9.26 14.98
CA SER A 164 -1.82 9.64 16.38
C SER A 164 -2.51 10.96 16.74
N ARG A 165 -2.36 11.98 15.89
CA ARG A 165 -3.05 13.27 16.09
C ARG A 165 -4.57 13.11 16.12
N LYS A 166 -5.12 12.30 15.22
CA LYS A 166 -6.56 12.08 15.07
C LYS A 166 -7.17 11.30 16.24
N GLN A 167 -6.40 10.40 16.84
CA GLN A 167 -6.87 9.52 17.92
C GLN A 167 -6.46 9.99 19.32
N GLY A 168 -5.64 11.05 19.43
CA GLY A 168 -5.11 11.52 20.71
C GLY A 168 -4.02 10.63 21.28
N GLY A 169 -3.32 9.88 20.44
CA GLY A 169 -2.20 8.99 20.75
C GLY A 169 -2.11 7.83 19.78
N LEU A 170 -0.91 7.27 19.64
CA LEU A 170 -0.67 6.10 18.81
C LEU A 170 -0.87 4.84 19.66
N PRO A 171 -1.79 3.93 19.30
CA PRO A 171 -1.91 2.64 19.96
C PRO A 171 -0.70 1.74 19.63
N PRO A 172 -0.52 0.60 20.30
CA PRO A 172 0.45 -0.40 19.89
C PRO A 172 0.26 -0.78 18.41
N VAL A 173 1.35 -0.74 17.64
CA VAL A 173 1.35 -0.96 16.20
C VAL A 173 1.97 -2.30 15.85
N ALA A 174 1.29 -3.09 15.04
CA ALA A 174 1.84 -4.24 14.34
C ALA A 174 1.94 -3.92 12.85
N ALA A 175 2.86 -4.57 12.13
CA ALA A 175 2.99 -4.46 10.69
C ALA A 175 2.91 -5.83 10.03
N VAL A 176 2.25 -5.88 8.88
CA VAL A 176 2.14 -7.06 8.01
C VAL A 176 2.47 -6.62 6.59
N GLY A 177 3.33 -7.39 5.88
CA GLY A 177 3.70 -7.17 4.48
C GLY A 177 4.14 -8.45 3.81
#